data_efb263986b43998ef507bef45de357dc
#
_entry.id   efb263986b43998ef507bef45de357dc
#
_cell.length_a   1.000
_cell.length_b   1.000
_cell.length_c   1.000
_cell.angle_alpha   90.00
_cell.angle_beta   90.00
_cell.angle_gamma   90.00
#
_symmetry.space_group_name_H-M   'P 1'
#
loop_
_entity.id
_entity.type
_entity.pdbx_description
1 polymer ?
#
loop_
_entity_poly.entity_id
_entity_poly.type
_entity_poly.pdbx_seq_one_letter_code
_entity_poly.pdbx_strand_id
1 'polypeptide(L)'
;MLQNLEPIRAARRVSILGLCFLVLGVHVAFAQSGKASAPAVSLTEAEQEVISLSKEKWTWMSERKVDSLTALFHEKAVFVHMGGTMSRDQELNVIKTGGIHYKKADIHEVSVNIIGSTAILLNRITLLAVVGGNEVTNPFVVTEVYVKLDGTWRLGSLSFTRLLTP
;
A
#
# COMPACT_ATOMS: atom_id res chain seq x y z
N MET A 1 58.33 -61.81 -26.87
CA MET A 1 58.26 -63.21 -26.46
C MET A 1 56.82 -63.59 -26.43
N LEU A 2 56.42 -64.28 -27.45
CA LEU A 2 55.48 -65.42 -27.52
C LEU A 2 54.00 -65.10 -27.09
N GLN A 3 53.15 -64.97 -28.01
CA GLN A 3 52.40 -66.00 -28.80
C GLN A 3 51.05 -66.24 -28.21
N ASN A 4 50.02 -65.93 -29.02
CA ASN A 4 49.13 -66.87 -29.72
C ASN A 4 48.10 -67.50 -28.78
N LEU A 5 46.83 -67.65 -29.07
CA LEU A 5 46.08 -68.13 -30.24
C LEU A 5 44.58 -67.90 -30.02
N GLU A 6 43.90 -67.57 -31.08
CA GLU A 6 42.50 -67.91 -31.30
C GLU A 6 42.29 -69.42 -31.42
N PRO A 7 41.09 -70.00 -31.36
CA PRO A 7 40.10 -69.84 -32.39
C PRO A 7 38.58 -70.13 -32.02
N ILE A 8 37.68 -69.54 -32.73
CA ILE A 8 36.63 -70.09 -33.66
C ILE A 8 35.46 -70.88 -33.10
N ARG A 9 34.25 -70.43 -33.54
CA ARG A 9 32.95 -71.13 -33.81
C ARG A 9 32.02 -71.35 -32.63
N ALA A 10 30.74 -71.10 -32.72
CA ALA A 10 29.74 -71.43 -33.77
C ALA A 10 28.43 -70.69 -33.54
N ALA A 11 27.76 -70.47 -34.64
CA ALA A 11 26.39 -69.91 -34.74
C ALA A 11 25.35 -70.85 -34.11
N ARG A 12 24.37 -70.22 -33.41
CA ARG A 12 23.05 -70.84 -33.25
C ARG A 12 21.99 -69.75 -33.31
N ARG A 13 21.23 -69.77 -34.38
CA ARG A 13 19.99 -69.02 -34.52
C ARG A 13 18.95 -69.63 -33.61
N VAL A 14 18.35 -68.86 -32.75
CA VAL A 14 17.09 -69.19 -32.12
C VAL A 14 16.17 -67.98 -32.29
N SER A 15 15.21 -68.13 -33.14
CA SER A 15 14.02 -67.29 -33.27
C SER A 15 13.15 -67.48 -32.04
N ILE A 16 12.89 -66.42 -31.30
CA ILE A 16 11.81 -66.38 -30.31
C ILE A 16 10.98 -65.14 -30.53
N LEU A 17 9.72 -65.44 -30.76
CA LEU A 17 8.54 -64.59 -30.93
C LEU A 17 8.57 -63.29 -30.12
N GLY A 18 8.04 -62.29 -30.77
CA GLY A 18 7.73 -60.99 -30.19
C GLY A 18 6.71 -61.08 -29.09
N LEU A 19 6.97 -60.37 -28.02
CA LEU A 19 5.97 -59.99 -27.03
C LEU A 19 5.97 -58.48 -26.98
N CYS A 20 5.00 -57.86 -27.70
CA CYS A 20 4.72 -56.43 -27.60
C CYS A 20 4.18 -56.12 -26.22
N PHE A 21 4.99 -55.59 -25.33
CA PHE A 21 4.51 -54.88 -24.15
C PHE A 21 4.00 -53.50 -24.53
N LEU A 22 2.69 -53.37 -24.58
CA LEU A 22 1.97 -52.12 -24.68
C LEU A 22 2.10 -51.42 -23.30
N VAL A 23 3.12 -50.56 -23.17
CA VAL A 23 3.24 -49.66 -21.99
C VAL A 23 2.20 -48.57 -22.19
N LEU A 24 1.04 -48.68 -21.54
CA LEU A 24 0.13 -47.56 -21.36
C LEU A 24 0.81 -46.52 -20.44
N GLY A 25 1.37 -45.50 -21.06
CA GLY A 25 1.87 -44.32 -20.36
C GLY A 25 0.67 -43.54 -19.78
N VAL A 26 0.43 -43.70 -18.48
CA VAL A 26 -0.51 -42.81 -17.76
C VAL A 26 0.16 -41.45 -17.66
N HIS A 27 -0.21 -40.53 -18.54
CA HIS A 27 0.15 -39.14 -18.44
C HIS A 27 -0.67 -38.53 -17.30
N VAL A 28 -0.08 -38.43 -16.11
CA VAL A 28 -0.65 -37.61 -15.03
C VAL A 28 -0.43 -36.16 -15.44
N ALA A 29 -1.47 -35.53 -15.99
CA ALA A 29 -1.50 -34.10 -16.19
C ALA A 29 -1.56 -33.44 -14.82
N PHE A 30 -0.42 -32.92 -14.34
CA PHE A 30 -0.42 -31.96 -13.23
C PHE A 30 -1.11 -30.70 -13.72
N ALA A 31 -2.38 -30.55 -13.38
CA ALA A 31 -3.06 -29.28 -13.49
C ALA A 31 -2.36 -28.31 -12.54
N GLN A 32 -1.48 -27.45 -13.07
CA GLN A 32 -1.00 -26.27 -12.36
C GLN A 32 -2.23 -25.40 -12.08
N SER A 33 -2.69 -25.44 -10.84
CA SER A 33 -3.66 -24.49 -10.32
C SER A 33 -3.01 -23.10 -10.36
N GLY A 34 -3.13 -22.43 -11.47
CA GLY A 34 -2.77 -21.04 -11.60
C GLY A 34 -3.60 -20.27 -10.57
N LYS A 35 -2.92 -19.75 -9.53
CA LYS A 35 -3.51 -18.82 -8.59
C LYS A 35 -3.96 -17.61 -9.42
N ALA A 36 -5.25 -17.56 -9.75
CA ALA A 36 -5.84 -16.40 -10.42
C ALA A 36 -5.53 -15.20 -9.53
N SER A 37 -4.65 -14.31 -10.01
CA SER A 37 -4.45 -13.01 -9.40
C SER A 37 -5.79 -12.30 -9.44
N ALA A 38 -6.32 -11.95 -8.26
CA ALA A 38 -7.51 -11.13 -8.18
C ALA A 38 -7.29 -9.87 -9.04
N PRO A 39 -8.28 -9.43 -9.84
CA PRO A 39 -8.13 -8.23 -10.64
C PRO A 39 -7.74 -7.08 -9.71
N ALA A 40 -6.67 -6.36 -10.06
CA ALA A 40 -6.27 -5.16 -9.34
C ALA A 40 -7.47 -4.20 -9.40
N VAL A 41 -8.07 -3.91 -8.24
CA VAL A 41 -9.17 -2.95 -8.13
C VAL A 41 -8.59 -1.60 -8.51
N SER A 42 -8.98 -1.10 -9.68
CA SER A 42 -8.58 0.25 -10.11
C SER A 42 -9.34 1.27 -9.27
N LEU A 43 -8.61 2.25 -8.73
CA LEU A 43 -9.21 3.37 -8.01
C LEU A 43 -10.13 4.17 -8.95
N THR A 44 -11.28 4.58 -8.44
CA THR A 44 -12.17 5.52 -9.12
C THR A 44 -11.53 6.90 -9.22
N GLU A 45 -12.01 7.76 -10.11
CA GLU A 45 -11.54 9.14 -10.25
C GLU A 45 -11.66 9.91 -8.93
N ALA A 46 -12.78 9.77 -8.23
CA ALA A 46 -13.01 10.43 -6.94
C ALA A 46 -12.04 9.94 -5.84
N GLU A 47 -11.68 8.66 -5.82
CA GLU A 47 -10.69 8.13 -4.90
C GLU A 47 -9.29 8.68 -5.21
N GLN A 48 -8.92 8.76 -6.48
CA GLN A 48 -7.66 9.36 -6.93
C GLN A 48 -7.57 10.85 -6.57
N GLU A 49 -8.69 11.59 -6.75
CA GLU A 49 -8.79 13.00 -6.37
C GLU A 49 -8.51 13.21 -4.87
N VAL A 50 -9.16 12.43 -4.00
CA VAL A 50 -8.96 12.52 -2.55
C VAL A 50 -7.56 12.12 -2.11
N ILE A 51 -6.98 11.07 -2.71
CA ILE A 51 -5.60 10.66 -2.42
C ILE A 51 -4.60 11.77 -2.81
N SER A 52 -4.79 12.39 -3.96
CA SER A 52 -3.95 13.50 -4.42
C SER A 52 -4.05 14.70 -3.48
N LEU A 53 -5.28 15.06 -3.10
CA LEU A 53 -5.54 16.15 -2.17
C LEU A 53 -4.92 15.92 -0.79
N SER A 54 -4.95 14.67 -0.29
CA SER A 54 -4.27 14.30 0.96
C SER A 54 -2.76 14.50 0.88
N LYS A 55 -2.13 14.12 -0.24
CA LYS A 55 -0.68 14.34 -0.46
C LYS A 55 -0.33 15.83 -0.50
N GLU A 56 -1.12 16.62 -1.22
CA GLU A 56 -0.95 18.07 -1.27
C GLU A 56 -1.11 18.72 0.10
N LYS A 57 -2.10 18.29 0.89
CA LYS A 57 -2.30 18.74 2.26
C LYS A 57 -1.04 18.55 3.11
N TRP A 58 -0.38 17.38 3.05
CA TRP A 58 0.85 17.15 3.80
C TRP A 58 1.98 18.10 3.36
N THR A 59 2.07 18.40 2.06
CA THR A 59 3.01 19.41 1.53
C THR A 59 2.67 20.79 2.06
N TRP A 60 1.39 21.22 2.01
CA TRP A 60 0.98 22.51 2.54
C TRP A 60 1.20 22.65 4.05
N MET A 61 1.01 21.56 4.81
CA MET A 61 1.30 21.55 6.26
C MET A 61 2.81 21.73 6.52
N SER A 62 3.67 21.06 5.73
CA SER A 62 5.13 21.17 5.89
C SER A 62 5.65 22.56 5.48
N GLU A 63 5.10 23.14 4.44
CA GLU A 63 5.45 24.47 3.93
C GLU A 63 4.70 25.60 4.63
N ARG A 64 3.81 25.28 5.58
CA ARG A 64 2.94 26.22 6.30
C ARG A 64 2.12 27.12 5.36
N LYS A 65 1.61 26.56 4.27
CA LYS A 65 0.72 27.26 3.33
C LYS A 65 -0.68 27.42 3.93
N VAL A 66 -0.79 28.32 4.88
CA VAL A 66 -2.01 28.54 5.70
C VAL A 66 -3.21 28.86 4.82
N ASP A 67 -3.06 29.63 3.75
CA ASP A 67 -4.18 29.99 2.86
C ASP A 67 -4.73 28.75 2.13
N SER A 68 -3.87 27.86 1.63
CA SER A 68 -4.28 26.60 1.00
C SER A 68 -4.98 25.68 2.00
N LEU A 69 -4.44 25.58 3.22
CA LEU A 69 -5.06 24.79 4.30
C LEU A 69 -6.41 25.39 4.74
N THR A 70 -6.51 26.73 4.79
CA THR A 70 -7.78 27.42 5.08
C THR A 70 -8.84 27.11 4.02
N ALA A 71 -8.44 27.06 2.75
CA ALA A 71 -9.34 26.66 1.68
C ALA A 71 -9.77 25.19 1.73
N LEU A 72 -8.88 24.29 2.17
CA LEU A 72 -9.15 22.87 2.28
C LEU A 72 -9.98 22.52 3.52
N PHE A 73 -9.64 23.09 4.68
CA PHE A 73 -10.27 22.73 5.94
C PHE A 73 -11.67 23.31 6.04
N HIS A 74 -12.67 22.46 6.24
CA HIS A 74 -14.04 22.90 6.51
C HIS A 74 -14.09 23.75 7.77
N GLU A 75 -15.01 24.73 7.85
CA GLU A 75 -15.13 25.62 9.02
C GLU A 75 -15.38 24.87 10.35
N LYS A 76 -16.04 23.71 10.28
CA LYS A 76 -16.33 22.82 11.41
C LYS A 76 -15.34 21.66 11.51
N ALA A 77 -14.18 21.74 10.86
CA ALA A 77 -13.19 20.67 10.92
C ALA A 77 -12.66 20.45 12.33
N VAL A 78 -12.41 19.19 12.67
CA VAL A 78 -11.92 18.76 13.97
C VAL A 78 -10.62 17.99 13.79
N PHE A 79 -9.60 18.35 14.56
CA PHE A 79 -8.27 17.74 14.55
C PHE A 79 -8.03 17.05 15.88
N VAL A 80 -7.76 15.74 15.85
CA VAL A 80 -7.52 14.93 17.05
C VAL A 80 -6.07 14.54 17.11
N HIS A 81 -5.35 15.13 18.05
CA HIS A 81 -3.94 14.83 18.35
C HIS A 81 -3.83 13.92 19.57
N MET A 82 -2.65 13.35 19.79
CA MET A 82 -2.39 12.53 20.99
C MET A 82 -2.62 13.29 22.30
N GLY A 83 -2.43 14.60 22.30
CA GLY A 83 -2.56 15.47 23.50
C GLY A 83 -3.91 16.18 23.61
N GLY A 84 -4.81 16.06 22.63
CA GLY A 84 -6.10 16.75 22.67
C GLY A 84 -6.72 17.00 21.32
N THR A 85 -7.82 17.72 21.34
CA THR A 85 -8.61 18.06 20.15
C THR A 85 -8.49 19.55 19.86
N MET A 86 -8.37 19.90 18.59
CA MET A 86 -8.31 21.29 18.10
C MET A 86 -9.42 21.56 17.09
N SER A 87 -9.94 22.80 17.12
CA SER A 87 -10.76 23.33 16.05
C SER A 87 -9.90 23.67 14.83
N ARG A 88 -10.57 23.94 13.68
CA ARG A 88 -9.89 24.43 12.48
C ARG A 88 -8.96 25.61 12.75
N ASP A 89 -9.44 26.64 13.45
CA ASP A 89 -8.68 27.87 13.66
C ASP A 89 -7.49 27.63 14.62
N GLN A 90 -7.64 26.74 15.60
CA GLN A 90 -6.54 26.34 16.47
C GLN A 90 -5.46 25.59 15.67
N GLU A 91 -5.85 24.65 14.80
CA GLU A 91 -4.90 23.91 13.94
C GLU A 91 -4.17 24.84 12.98
N LEU A 92 -4.89 25.72 12.29
CA LEU A 92 -4.27 26.72 11.41
C LEU A 92 -3.30 27.64 12.16
N ASN A 93 -3.65 28.03 13.40
CA ASN A 93 -2.78 28.87 14.22
C ASN A 93 -1.51 28.15 14.66
N VAL A 94 -1.58 26.88 15.12
CA VAL A 94 -0.37 26.15 15.53
C VAL A 94 0.55 25.85 14.35
N ILE A 95 0.01 25.64 13.15
CA ILE A 95 0.79 25.52 11.92
C ILE A 95 1.45 26.86 11.59
N LYS A 96 0.69 27.95 11.58
CA LYS A 96 1.17 29.30 11.27
C LYS A 96 2.31 29.73 12.19
N THR A 97 2.15 29.54 13.49
CA THR A 97 3.13 29.95 14.52
C THR A 97 4.28 28.97 14.65
N GLY A 98 4.11 27.73 14.18
CA GLY A 98 5.10 26.66 14.34
C GLY A 98 5.04 25.99 15.71
N GLY A 99 3.97 26.17 16.48
CA GLY A 99 3.71 25.38 17.68
C GLY A 99 3.66 23.90 17.39
N ILE A 100 3.12 23.54 16.21
CA ILE A 100 3.34 22.25 15.55
C ILE A 100 3.83 22.52 14.14
N HIS A 101 4.98 21.95 13.76
CA HIS A 101 5.50 22.01 12.41
C HIS A 101 5.63 20.59 11.85
N TYR A 102 4.77 20.23 10.92
CA TYR A 102 4.74 18.93 10.23
C TYR A 102 5.84 18.90 9.15
N LYS A 103 7.09 18.62 9.53
CA LYS A 103 8.23 18.74 8.62
C LYS A 103 8.17 17.78 7.43
N LYS A 104 7.80 16.52 7.69
CA LYS A 104 7.75 15.47 6.68
C LYS A 104 6.80 14.36 7.08
N ALA A 105 5.90 13.98 6.19
CA ALA A 105 5.09 12.77 6.31
C ALA A 105 5.54 11.75 5.24
N ASP A 106 6.23 10.70 5.66
CA ASP A 106 6.56 9.56 4.79
C ASP A 106 5.35 8.62 4.75
N ILE A 107 4.63 8.63 3.63
CA ILE A 107 3.42 7.82 3.43
C ILE A 107 3.84 6.43 2.95
N HIS A 108 3.55 5.39 3.74
CA HIS A 108 3.86 4.00 3.42
C HIS A 108 2.68 3.29 2.75
N GLU A 109 1.48 3.58 3.24
CA GLU A 109 0.24 2.99 2.73
C GLU A 109 -0.86 4.05 2.73
N VAL A 110 -1.73 3.99 1.73
CA VAL A 110 -2.92 4.81 1.66
C VAL A 110 -4.10 3.96 1.20
N SER A 111 -5.23 4.14 1.86
CA SER A 111 -6.52 3.58 1.41
C SER A 111 -7.61 4.63 1.55
N VAL A 112 -8.61 4.55 0.68
CA VAL A 112 -9.75 5.46 0.70
C VAL A 112 -11.04 4.69 0.41
N ASN A 113 -12.09 5.04 1.15
CA ASN A 113 -13.44 4.54 0.92
C ASN A 113 -14.38 5.75 0.73
N ILE A 114 -15.18 5.74 -0.32
CA ILE A 114 -16.18 6.78 -0.58
C ILE A 114 -17.57 6.26 -0.23
N ILE A 115 -18.26 6.99 0.63
CA ILE A 115 -19.61 6.68 1.07
C ILE A 115 -20.50 7.92 0.81
N GLY A 116 -21.25 7.89 -0.28
CA GLY A 116 -22.03 9.06 -0.71
C GLY A 116 -21.11 10.25 -1.02
N SER A 117 -21.30 11.35 -0.32
CA SER A 117 -20.48 12.57 -0.39
C SER A 117 -19.31 12.59 0.59
N THR A 118 -19.03 11.49 1.27
CA THR A 118 -17.97 11.41 2.30
C THR A 118 -16.89 10.45 1.84
N ALA A 119 -15.62 10.87 1.95
CA ALA A 119 -14.46 10.01 1.79
C ALA A 119 -13.75 9.82 3.13
N ILE A 120 -13.46 8.56 3.47
CA ILE A 120 -12.65 8.18 4.62
C ILE A 120 -11.33 7.67 4.08
N LEU A 121 -10.25 8.40 4.34
CA LEU A 121 -8.90 8.07 3.90
C LEU A 121 -8.04 7.70 5.11
N LEU A 122 -7.29 6.61 4.98
CA LEU A 122 -6.30 6.19 5.97
C LEU A 122 -4.92 6.29 5.37
N ASN A 123 -4.04 7.02 6.05
CA ASN A 123 -2.61 7.09 5.75
C ASN A 123 -1.81 6.39 6.84
N ARG A 124 -1.06 5.34 6.50
CA ARG A 124 0.00 4.83 7.37
C ARG A 124 1.26 5.61 7.08
N ILE A 125 1.73 6.40 8.05
CA ILE A 125 2.85 7.33 7.86
C ILE A 125 3.90 7.19 8.95
N THR A 126 5.13 7.64 8.64
CA THR A 126 6.10 8.10 9.63
C THR A 126 6.14 9.62 9.56
N LEU A 127 5.78 10.27 10.64
CA LEU A 127 5.71 11.73 10.73
C LEU A 127 6.93 12.26 11.49
N LEU A 128 7.70 13.12 10.82
CA LEU A 128 8.70 13.99 11.43
C LEU A 128 8.06 15.36 11.70
N ALA A 129 8.00 15.78 12.95
CA ALA A 129 7.42 17.05 13.34
C ALA A 129 8.23 17.74 14.43
N VAL A 130 8.08 19.08 14.55
CA VAL A 130 8.48 19.81 15.73
C VAL A 130 7.23 20.14 16.53
N VAL A 131 7.21 19.78 17.81
CA VAL A 131 6.07 20.02 18.72
C VAL A 131 6.60 20.72 19.97
N GLY A 132 6.15 21.94 20.22
CA GLY A 132 6.62 22.73 21.35
C GLY A 132 8.13 22.93 21.35
N GLY A 133 8.74 23.08 20.19
CA GLY A 133 10.20 23.25 20.01
C GLY A 133 11.02 21.97 19.96
N ASN A 134 10.41 20.78 20.21
CA ASN A 134 11.11 19.50 20.19
C ASN A 134 10.83 18.74 18.90
N GLU A 135 11.88 18.25 18.23
CA GLU A 135 11.74 17.37 17.07
C GLU A 135 11.38 15.96 17.52
N VAL A 136 10.33 15.40 16.90
CA VAL A 136 9.82 14.07 17.20
C VAL A 136 9.52 13.31 15.91
N THR A 137 9.76 12.00 15.94
CA THR A 137 9.39 11.10 14.84
C THR A 137 8.50 10.00 15.38
N ASN A 138 7.31 9.86 14.82
CA ASN A 138 6.34 8.88 15.27
C ASN A 138 5.65 8.19 14.10
N PRO A 139 5.38 6.86 14.20
CA PRO A 139 4.53 6.15 13.27
C PRO A 139 3.06 6.34 13.64
N PHE A 140 2.21 6.62 12.61
CA PHE A 140 0.77 6.81 12.77
C PHE A 140 -0.02 6.06 11.71
N VAL A 141 -1.26 5.71 12.06
CA VAL A 141 -2.36 5.69 11.11
C VAL A 141 -3.13 6.99 11.29
N VAL A 142 -3.18 7.80 10.24
CA VAL A 142 -3.94 9.06 10.22
C VAL A 142 -5.24 8.81 9.48
N THR A 143 -6.35 9.07 10.17
CA THR A 143 -7.68 9.05 9.56
C THR A 143 -8.04 10.45 9.11
N GLU A 144 -8.36 10.59 7.84
CA GLU A 144 -8.82 11.84 7.22
C GLU A 144 -10.24 11.63 6.70
N VAL A 145 -11.14 12.51 7.09
CA VAL A 145 -12.53 12.51 6.61
C VAL A 145 -12.74 13.73 5.74
N TYR A 146 -13.08 13.51 4.48
CA TYR A 146 -13.43 14.55 3.53
C TYR A 146 -14.92 14.51 3.23
N VAL A 147 -15.51 15.67 3.01
CA VAL A 147 -16.91 15.82 2.55
C VAL A 147 -16.92 16.59 1.23
N LYS A 148 -17.69 16.13 0.27
CA LYS A 148 -17.86 16.82 -1.03
C LYS A 148 -19.03 17.78 -0.93
N LEU A 149 -18.73 19.08 -0.97
CA LEU A 149 -19.70 20.17 -0.91
C LEU A 149 -19.59 21.00 -2.19
N ASP A 150 -20.69 21.17 -2.89
CA ASP A 150 -20.75 21.92 -4.16
C ASP A 150 -19.65 21.49 -5.16
N GLY A 151 -19.45 20.16 -5.25
CA GLY A 151 -18.46 19.55 -6.13
C GLY A 151 -17.00 19.58 -5.62
N THR A 152 -16.73 20.21 -4.48
CA THR A 152 -15.38 20.38 -3.93
C THR A 152 -15.20 19.57 -2.63
N TRP A 153 -14.09 18.83 -2.52
CA TRP A 153 -13.72 18.13 -1.29
C TRP A 153 -13.19 19.09 -0.23
N ARG A 154 -13.71 18.97 0.98
CA ARG A 154 -13.27 19.71 2.17
C ARG A 154 -12.92 18.73 3.28
N LEU A 155 -11.81 18.95 3.98
CA LEU A 155 -11.41 18.15 5.12
C LEU A 155 -12.32 18.50 6.32
N GLY A 156 -13.06 17.51 6.83
CA GLY A 156 -13.94 17.64 7.99
C GLY A 156 -13.31 17.10 9.28
N SER A 157 -12.39 16.14 9.19
CA SER A 157 -11.67 15.63 10.36
C SER A 157 -10.31 15.06 9.98
N LEU A 158 -9.36 15.19 10.90
CA LEU A 158 -8.06 14.54 10.85
C LEU A 158 -7.72 14.01 12.24
N SER A 159 -7.41 12.70 12.35
CA SER A 159 -7.10 12.05 13.62
C SER A 159 -5.83 11.25 13.55
N PHE A 160 -4.95 11.42 14.54
CA PHE A 160 -3.69 10.71 14.67
C PHE A 160 -3.81 9.54 15.63
N THR A 161 -3.70 8.32 15.13
CA THR A 161 -3.59 7.10 15.95
C THR A 161 -2.15 6.62 15.92
N ARG A 162 -1.44 6.78 17.05
CA ARG A 162 -0.04 6.34 17.15
C ARG A 162 0.05 4.82 17.14
N LEU A 163 0.93 4.27 16.33
CA LEU A 163 1.26 2.85 16.34
C LEU A 163 2.26 2.56 17.48
N LEU A 164 2.01 1.50 18.24
CA LEU A 164 2.87 1.08 19.35
C LEU A 164 4.09 0.28 18.87
N THR A 165 3.96 -0.33 17.68
CA THR A 165 5.05 -1.04 16.99
C THR A 165 5.11 -0.53 15.56
N PRO A 166 6.34 -0.30 15.02
CA PRO A 166 6.52 0.12 13.63
C PRO A 166 6.09 -0.95 12.63
#